data_3174b9a1ad7e97e6877162df8f3f33fd
#
_entry.id   3174b9a1ad7e97e6877162df8f3f33fd
#
_cell.length_a   1.000
_cell.length_b   1.000
_cell.length_c   1.000
_cell.angle_alpha   90.00
_cell.angle_beta   90.00
_cell.angle_gamma   90.00
#
_symmetry.space_group_name_H-M   'P 1'
#
loop_
_entity.id
_entity.type
_entity.pdbx_description
1 polymer ?
#
loop_
_entity_poly.entity_id
_entity_poly.type
_entity_poly.pdbx_seq_one_letter_code
_entity_poly.pdbx_strand_id
1 'polypeptide(L)'
;MSNDMRPLTELAPGDLKAILQRVHTHCQRFDCPDVSRSVRQLLLSLALYGLITGAGLWAFSAGQFWALPLLLFPGAGLLVKLFTIQHDCGHGSYFKADWANRWVGRLISLFTLTPYAFWRDAHNKHHASSGNLDRRGIGGIDMITVGEFENLSPFRKRLYRIYRHPLVLLTVGAPLHTIVIQRWP
;
A
#
# COMPACT_ATOMS: atom_id res chain seq x y z
N MET A 1 3.80 37.10 -11.80
CA MET A 1 4.30 35.74 -12.12
C MET A 1 3.41 35.21 -13.21
N SER A 2 3.85 35.22 -14.45
CA SER A 2 3.09 34.74 -15.60
C SER A 2 2.99 33.21 -15.51
N ASN A 3 1.74 32.75 -15.54
CA ASN A 3 1.39 31.32 -15.48
C ASN A 3 1.54 30.74 -16.89
N ASP A 4 2.79 30.62 -17.35
CA ASP A 4 3.14 30.07 -18.68
C ASP A 4 3.11 28.51 -18.59
N MET A 5 1.89 27.98 -18.35
CA MET A 5 1.67 26.52 -18.36
C MET A 5 1.52 26.05 -19.82
N ARG A 6 2.64 25.94 -20.52
CA ARG A 6 2.67 25.21 -21.80
C ARG A 6 2.36 23.74 -21.56
N PRO A 7 1.55 23.10 -22.38
CA PRO A 7 1.28 21.66 -22.29
C PRO A 7 2.59 20.87 -22.43
N LEU A 8 2.74 19.80 -21.64
CA LEU A 8 3.97 18.96 -21.64
C LEU A 8 4.35 18.43 -23.03
N THR A 9 3.40 18.33 -23.94
CA THR A 9 3.57 17.89 -25.33
C THR A 9 4.29 18.91 -26.20
N GLU A 10 4.37 20.19 -25.77
CA GLU A 10 5.03 21.27 -26.52
C GLU A 10 6.41 21.63 -25.96
N LEU A 11 6.87 20.92 -24.93
CA LEU A 11 8.19 21.13 -24.34
C LEU A 11 9.28 20.48 -25.19
N ALA A 12 10.37 21.22 -25.45
CA ALA A 12 11.55 20.63 -26.04
C ALA A 12 12.15 19.57 -25.09
N PRO A 13 12.80 18.52 -25.59
CA PRO A 13 13.41 17.47 -24.76
C PRO A 13 14.38 18.02 -23.67
N GLY A 14 15.05 19.14 -23.95
CA GLY A 14 15.92 19.84 -23.00
C GLY A 14 15.16 20.49 -21.85
N ASP A 15 13.99 21.08 -22.12
CA ASP A 15 13.15 21.73 -21.12
C ASP A 15 12.57 20.69 -20.17
N LEU A 16 12.10 19.57 -20.69
CA LEU A 16 11.59 18.46 -19.88
C LEU A 16 12.66 17.92 -18.93
N LYS A 17 13.88 17.71 -19.42
CA LYS A 17 15.01 17.25 -18.59
C LYS A 17 15.33 18.25 -17.47
N ALA A 18 15.35 19.55 -17.78
CA ALA A 18 15.61 20.61 -16.80
C ALA A 18 14.49 20.68 -15.74
N ILE A 19 13.22 20.54 -16.14
CA ILE A 19 12.08 20.49 -15.21
C ILE A 19 12.19 19.27 -14.30
N LEU A 20 12.41 18.07 -14.84
CA LEU A 20 12.57 16.85 -14.08
C LEU A 20 13.72 16.95 -13.07
N GLN A 21 14.84 17.55 -13.46
CA GLN A 21 15.99 17.76 -12.57
C GLN A 21 15.65 18.73 -11.43
N ARG A 22 14.92 19.83 -11.70
CA ARG A 22 14.44 20.76 -10.67
C ARG A 22 13.48 20.07 -9.70
N VAL A 23 12.52 19.30 -10.20
CA VAL A 23 11.59 18.52 -9.39
C VAL A 23 12.35 17.53 -8.51
N HIS A 24 13.27 16.76 -9.10
CA HIS A 24 14.10 15.81 -8.36
C HIS A 24 14.91 16.50 -7.25
N THR A 25 15.60 17.59 -7.54
CA THR A 25 16.37 18.36 -6.53
C THR A 25 15.47 18.94 -5.44
N HIS A 26 14.26 19.38 -5.80
CA HIS A 26 13.27 19.82 -4.80
C HIS A 26 12.83 18.67 -3.89
N CYS A 27 12.49 17.53 -4.45
CA CYS A 27 12.04 16.36 -3.71
C CYS A 27 13.12 15.77 -2.78
N GLN A 28 14.40 15.84 -3.16
CA GLN A 28 15.53 15.39 -2.31
C GLN A 28 15.56 16.05 -0.93
N ARG A 29 15.00 17.25 -0.76
CA ARG A 29 14.91 17.95 0.54
C ARG A 29 13.98 17.21 1.51
N PHE A 30 13.05 16.41 1.01
CA PHE A 30 12.05 15.69 1.77
C PHE A 30 12.38 14.18 1.90
N ASP A 31 13.48 13.74 1.29
CA ASP A 31 13.93 12.34 1.28
C ASP A 31 14.78 11.95 2.50
N CYS A 32 14.70 12.75 3.56
CA CYS A 32 15.45 12.48 4.79
C CYS A 32 14.48 12.07 5.91
N PRO A 33 14.45 10.78 6.31
CA PRO A 33 13.62 10.35 7.42
C PRO A 33 14.08 10.99 8.75
N ASP A 34 13.13 11.52 9.50
CA ASP A 34 13.33 11.99 10.88
C ASP A 34 13.15 10.80 11.84
N VAL A 35 14.27 10.32 12.38
CA VAL A 35 14.28 9.15 13.26
C VAL A 35 13.40 9.36 14.50
N SER A 36 13.39 10.55 15.09
CA SER A 36 12.56 10.84 16.27
C SER A 36 11.08 10.74 15.96
N ARG A 37 10.67 11.31 14.84
CA ARG A 37 9.29 11.21 14.34
C ARG A 37 8.91 9.77 14.04
N SER A 38 9.79 9.03 13.36
CA SER A 38 9.56 7.62 13.00
C SER A 38 9.39 6.74 14.24
N VAL A 39 10.28 6.87 15.23
CA VAL A 39 10.19 6.12 16.48
C VAL A 39 8.92 6.46 17.25
N ARG A 40 8.61 7.75 17.43
CA ARG A 40 7.39 8.18 18.12
C ARG A 40 6.13 7.64 17.44
N GLN A 41 6.07 7.71 16.11
CA GLN A 41 4.95 7.20 15.33
C GLN A 41 4.80 5.69 15.48
N LEU A 42 5.90 4.94 15.42
CA LEU A 42 5.92 3.49 15.60
C LEU A 42 5.41 3.11 17.00
N LEU A 43 5.99 3.69 18.06
CA LEU A 43 5.62 3.38 19.44
C LEU A 43 4.16 3.74 19.74
N LEU A 44 3.69 4.92 19.29
CA LEU A 44 2.30 5.31 19.46
C LEU A 44 1.34 4.38 18.71
N SER A 45 1.66 3.98 17.48
CA SER A 45 0.82 3.08 16.71
C SER A 45 0.73 1.69 17.35
N LEU A 46 1.86 1.15 17.83
CA LEU A 46 1.90 -0.13 18.55
C LEU A 46 1.14 -0.07 19.89
N ALA A 47 1.33 1.00 20.66
CA ALA A 47 0.64 1.18 21.94
C ALA A 47 -0.87 1.28 21.77
N LEU A 48 -1.35 2.08 20.82
CA LEU A 48 -2.78 2.22 20.52
C LEU A 48 -3.39 0.91 19.99
N TYR A 49 -2.66 0.23 19.10
CA TYR A 49 -3.11 -1.07 18.58
C TYR A 49 -3.19 -2.12 19.69
N GLY A 50 -2.18 -2.18 20.56
CA GLY A 50 -2.18 -3.05 21.73
C GLY A 50 -3.32 -2.74 22.72
N LEU A 51 -3.58 -1.45 22.96
CA LEU A 51 -4.69 -1.01 23.82
C LEU A 51 -6.05 -1.45 23.27
N ILE A 52 -6.31 -1.22 21.99
CA ILE A 52 -7.58 -1.60 21.35
C ILE A 52 -7.73 -3.11 21.28
N THR A 53 -6.67 -3.84 20.94
CA THR A 53 -6.68 -5.31 20.94
C THR A 53 -6.93 -5.86 22.34
N GLY A 54 -6.24 -5.31 23.35
CA GLY A 54 -6.45 -5.66 24.76
C GLY A 54 -7.88 -5.38 25.23
N ALA A 55 -8.43 -4.22 24.89
CA ALA A 55 -9.82 -3.89 25.17
C ALA A 55 -10.82 -4.85 24.50
N GLY A 56 -10.54 -5.26 23.26
CA GLY A 56 -11.32 -6.26 22.54
C GLY A 56 -11.30 -7.63 23.21
N LEU A 57 -10.10 -8.10 23.60
CA LEU A 57 -9.95 -9.36 24.34
C LEU A 57 -10.67 -9.32 25.69
N TRP A 58 -10.55 -8.21 26.42
CA TRP A 58 -11.28 -8.02 27.67
C TRP A 58 -12.79 -8.02 27.45
N ALA A 59 -13.29 -7.27 26.48
CA ALA A 59 -14.73 -7.24 26.15
C ALA A 59 -15.24 -8.63 25.77
N PHE A 60 -14.48 -9.39 25.01
CA PHE A 60 -14.81 -10.77 24.66
C PHE A 60 -14.88 -11.67 25.90
N SER A 61 -13.86 -11.63 26.77
CA SER A 61 -13.81 -12.44 27.98
C SER A 61 -14.89 -12.08 29.00
N ALA A 62 -15.28 -10.80 29.02
CA ALA A 62 -16.34 -10.29 29.89
C ALA A 62 -17.76 -10.46 29.31
N GLY A 63 -17.93 -11.11 28.15
CA GLY A 63 -19.21 -11.28 27.48
C GLY A 63 -19.82 -10.00 26.87
N GLN A 64 -19.03 -8.94 26.75
CA GLN A 64 -19.47 -7.64 26.25
C GLN A 64 -19.38 -7.60 24.72
N PHE A 65 -20.02 -8.51 24.02
CA PHE A 65 -19.90 -8.69 22.56
C PHE A 65 -20.36 -7.48 21.74
N TRP A 66 -21.23 -6.63 22.30
CA TRP A 66 -21.69 -5.39 21.66
C TRP A 66 -20.55 -4.36 21.45
N ALA A 67 -19.49 -4.40 22.28
CA ALA A 67 -18.35 -3.52 22.20
C ALA A 67 -17.40 -3.91 21.04
N LEU A 68 -17.39 -5.18 20.62
CA LEU A 68 -16.47 -5.68 19.60
C LEU A 68 -16.60 -4.96 18.24
N PRO A 69 -17.80 -4.74 17.68
CA PRO A 69 -17.94 -3.98 16.44
C PRO A 69 -17.40 -2.53 16.54
N LEU A 70 -17.57 -1.89 17.71
CA LEU A 70 -17.09 -0.52 17.94
C LEU A 70 -15.56 -0.46 18.01
N LEU A 71 -14.90 -1.50 18.52
CA LEU A 71 -13.44 -1.60 18.62
C LEU A 71 -12.82 -2.06 17.29
N LEU A 72 -13.58 -2.78 16.45
CA LEU A 72 -13.09 -3.32 15.19
C LEU A 72 -12.64 -2.21 14.23
N PHE A 73 -13.41 -1.14 14.09
CA PHE A 73 -13.09 -0.04 13.16
C PHE A 73 -11.78 0.68 13.51
N PRO A 74 -11.58 1.20 14.74
CA PRO A 74 -10.31 1.82 15.11
C PRO A 74 -9.17 0.80 15.10
N GLY A 75 -9.40 -0.46 15.47
CA GLY A 75 -8.43 -1.53 15.40
C GLY A 75 -7.96 -1.81 13.97
N ALA A 76 -8.90 -1.89 13.02
CA ALA A 76 -8.59 -2.04 11.60
C ALA A 76 -7.81 -0.82 11.07
N GLY A 77 -8.21 0.40 11.44
CA GLY A 77 -7.47 1.61 11.06
C GLY A 77 -6.04 1.63 11.58
N LEU A 78 -5.81 1.18 12.82
CA LEU A 78 -4.47 1.06 13.39
C LEU A 78 -3.66 -0.06 12.73
N LEU A 79 -4.29 -1.17 12.36
CA LEU A 79 -3.62 -2.23 11.60
C LEU A 79 -3.18 -1.73 10.22
N VAL A 80 -4.02 -0.96 9.52
CA VAL A 80 -3.66 -0.29 8.26
C VAL A 80 -2.51 0.69 8.50
N LYS A 81 -2.51 1.44 9.61
CA LYS A 81 -1.40 2.32 9.97
C LYS A 81 -0.09 1.58 10.19
N LEU A 82 -0.12 0.44 10.88
CA LEU A 82 1.05 -0.44 11.02
C LEU A 82 1.52 -0.96 9.66
N PHE A 83 0.59 -1.37 8.80
CA PHE A 83 0.93 -1.79 7.43
C PHE A 83 1.58 -0.65 6.63
N THR A 84 1.14 0.61 6.79
CA THR A 84 1.77 1.77 6.15
C THR A 84 3.22 1.94 6.62
N ILE A 85 3.49 1.77 7.93
CA ILE A 85 4.86 1.80 8.46
C ILE A 85 5.70 0.65 7.88
N GLN A 86 5.13 -0.56 7.80
CA GLN A 86 5.78 -1.71 7.15
C GLN A 86 6.10 -1.44 5.68
N HIS A 87 5.20 -0.79 4.97
CA HIS A 87 5.32 -0.38 3.57
C HIS A 87 6.50 0.59 3.40
N ASP A 88 6.58 1.64 4.20
CA ASP A 88 7.66 2.63 4.16
C ASP A 88 9.01 2.00 4.53
N CYS A 89 9.02 1.04 5.47
CA CYS A 89 10.18 0.19 5.72
C CYS A 89 10.57 -0.64 4.49
N GLY A 90 9.59 -1.12 3.72
CA GLY A 90 9.80 -1.87 2.48
C GLY A 90 10.53 -1.05 1.42
N HIS A 91 10.23 0.24 1.34
CA HIS A 91 10.91 1.21 0.47
C HIS A 91 12.25 1.71 1.03
N GLY A 92 12.61 1.36 2.28
CA GLY A 92 13.82 1.87 2.93
C GLY A 92 13.72 3.35 3.34
N SER A 93 12.51 3.92 3.37
CA SER A 93 12.28 5.36 3.58
C SER A 93 11.87 5.73 5.01
N TYR A 94 11.53 4.75 5.86
CA TYR A 94 11.07 5.02 7.23
C TYR A 94 12.19 5.36 8.21
N PHE A 95 13.36 4.71 8.07
CA PHE A 95 14.59 5.01 8.80
C PHE A 95 15.76 5.22 7.84
N LYS A 96 16.77 6.01 8.28
CA LYS A 96 18.01 6.17 7.51
C LYS A 96 18.80 4.86 7.38
N ALA A 97 18.73 4.01 8.39
CA ALA A 97 19.49 2.76 8.45
C ALA A 97 18.69 1.61 7.85
N ASP A 98 19.19 0.98 6.81
CA ASP A 98 18.56 -0.17 6.14
C ASP A 98 18.25 -1.33 7.08
N TRP A 99 19.15 -1.62 8.05
CA TRP A 99 18.91 -2.68 9.01
C TRP A 99 17.68 -2.40 9.87
N ALA A 100 17.45 -1.12 10.25
CA ALA A 100 16.28 -0.73 11.04
C ALA A 100 14.99 -0.92 10.24
N ASN A 101 14.97 -0.52 8.97
CA ASN A 101 13.84 -0.77 8.07
C ASN A 101 13.54 -2.26 7.96
N ARG A 102 14.56 -3.11 7.77
CA ARG A 102 14.37 -4.56 7.67
C ARG A 102 13.83 -5.19 8.96
N TRP A 103 14.34 -4.79 10.12
CA TRP A 103 13.89 -5.36 11.39
C TRP A 103 12.51 -4.88 11.80
N VAL A 104 12.24 -3.57 11.68
CA VAL A 104 10.93 -3.00 12.01
C VAL A 104 9.87 -3.53 11.06
N GLY A 105 10.14 -3.62 9.75
CA GLY A 105 9.22 -4.21 8.80
C GLY A 105 8.89 -5.67 9.11
N ARG A 106 9.87 -6.49 9.51
CA ARG A 106 9.64 -7.87 9.97
C ARG A 106 8.85 -7.95 11.27
N LEU A 107 9.15 -7.07 12.23
CA LEU A 107 8.41 -7.03 13.49
C LEU A 107 6.94 -6.70 13.26
N ILE A 108 6.66 -5.67 12.45
CA ILE A 108 5.28 -5.28 12.14
C ILE A 108 4.57 -6.39 11.36
N SER A 109 5.28 -7.16 10.54
CA SER A 109 4.69 -8.26 9.78
C SER A 109 4.05 -9.35 10.64
N LEU A 110 4.41 -9.45 11.91
CA LEU A 110 3.77 -10.35 12.87
C LEU A 110 2.33 -9.92 13.16
N PHE A 111 2.06 -8.61 13.19
CA PHE A 111 0.72 -8.05 13.43
C PHE A 111 -0.11 -8.04 12.15
N THR A 112 0.51 -7.67 11.02
CA THR A 112 -0.18 -7.63 9.71
C THR A 112 -0.33 -9.01 9.09
N LEU A 113 0.34 -10.03 9.64
CA LEU A 113 0.39 -11.39 9.11
C LEU A 113 0.83 -11.45 7.64
N THR A 114 1.68 -10.52 7.23
CA THR A 114 2.18 -10.40 5.84
C THR A 114 3.66 -10.77 5.81
N PRO A 115 4.09 -11.84 5.11
CA PRO A 115 5.50 -12.24 5.03
C PRO A 115 6.35 -11.11 4.43
N TYR A 116 7.07 -10.36 5.27
CA TYR A 116 7.70 -9.09 4.90
C TYR A 116 8.66 -9.19 3.72
N ALA A 117 9.54 -10.19 3.71
CA ALA A 117 10.55 -10.31 2.67
C ALA A 117 9.91 -10.61 1.30
N PHE A 118 8.97 -11.55 1.27
CA PHE A 118 8.22 -11.93 0.07
C PHE A 118 7.37 -10.76 -0.44
N TRP A 119 6.60 -10.15 0.47
CA TRP A 119 5.75 -9.00 0.12
C TRP A 119 6.59 -7.83 -0.43
N ARG A 120 7.73 -7.50 0.22
CA ARG A 120 8.60 -6.42 -0.22
C ARG A 120 9.15 -6.65 -1.63
N ASP A 121 9.56 -7.88 -1.96
CA ASP A 121 10.06 -8.21 -3.28
C ASP A 121 8.96 -8.07 -4.34
N ALA A 122 7.79 -8.64 -4.10
CA ALA A 122 6.63 -8.52 -4.98
C ALA A 122 6.19 -7.06 -5.16
N HIS A 123 6.19 -6.28 -4.07
CA HIS A 123 5.81 -4.87 -4.08
C HIS A 123 6.80 -3.99 -4.85
N ASN A 124 8.10 -4.23 -4.71
CA ASN A 124 9.13 -3.53 -5.49
C ASN A 124 9.02 -3.86 -6.99
N LYS A 125 8.75 -5.12 -7.34
CA LYS A 125 8.48 -5.52 -8.72
C LYS A 125 7.23 -4.82 -9.28
N HIS A 126 6.16 -4.69 -8.45
CA HIS A 126 4.97 -3.96 -8.80
C HIS A 126 5.29 -2.49 -9.13
N HIS A 127 6.04 -1.80 -8.26
CA HIS A 127 6.44 -0.42 -8.53
C HIS A 127 7.31 -0.28 -9.79
N ALA A 128 8.22 -1.20 -10.02
CA ALA A 128 9.08 -1.20 -11.21
C ALA A 128 8.32 -1.45 -12.52
N SER A 129 7.14 -2.06 -12.46
CA SER A 129 6.29 -2.36 -13.62
C SER A 129 4.99 -1.55 -13.65
N SER A 130 4.73 -0.70 -12.66
CA SER A 130 3.52 0.10 -12.57
C SER A 130 3.33 0.98 -13.81
N GLY A 131 2.13 0.94 -14.40
CA GLY A 131 1.80 1.65 -15.64
C GLY A 131 2.25 0.95 -16.93
N ASN A 132 3.01 -0.15 -16.85
CA ASN A 132 3.42 -0.93 -18.02
C ASN A 132 2.44 -2.12 -18.22
N LEU A 133 1.59 -2.02 -19.24
CA LEU A 133 0.59 -3.05 -19.55
C LEU A 133 1.22 -4.38 -20.03
N ASP A 134 2.45 -4.35 -20.56
CA ASP A 134 3.15 -5.57 -20.98
C ASP A 134 3.73 -6.36 -19.80
N ARG A 135 3.84 -5.71 -18.63
CA ARG A 135 4.33 -6.30 -17.36
C ARG A 135 3.29 -6.31 -16.25
N ARG A 136 1.99 -6.33 -16.62
CA ARG A 136 0.88 -6.41 -15.66
C ARG A 136 0.84 -7.77 -14.95
N GLY A 137 0.08 -7.85 -13.86
CA GLY A 137 -0.17 -9.11 -13.12
C GLY A 137 0.68 -9.31 -11.87
N ILE A 138 1.69 -8.46 -11.61
CA ILE A 138 2.50 -8.57 -10.39
C ILE A 138 1.96 -7.58 -9.32
N GLY A 139 1.35 -8.11 -8.27
CA GLY A 139 0.93 -7.33 -7.09
C GLY A 139 -0.21 -6.33 -7.31
N GLY A 140 -0.87 -6.36 -8.48
CA GLY A 140 -1.95 -5.47 -8.85
C GLY A 140 -3.24 -6.20 -9.22
N ILE A 141 -4.31 -5.42 -9.40
CA ILE A 141 -5.57 -5.90 -9.96
C ILE A 141 -5.38 -5.99 -11.49
N ASP A 142 -5.74 -7.13 -12.09
CA ASP A 142 -5.63 -7.33 -13.52
C ASP A 142 -6.43 -6.26 -14.30
N MET A 143 -5.72 -5.56 -15.17
CA MET A 143 -6.28 -4.56 -16.06
C MET A 143 -6.10 -4.99 -17.50
N ILE A 144 -7.12 -4.76 -18.31
CA ILE A 144 -7.07 -4.97 -19.76
C ILE A 144 -7.40 -3.67 -20.48
N THR A 145 -6.89 -3.52 -21.70
CA THR A 145 -7.22 -2.39 -22.57
C THR A 145 -8.65 -2.48 -23.09
N VAL A 146 -9.18 -1.38 -23.61
CA VAL A 146 -10.51 -1.37 -24.25
C VAL A 146 -10.57 -2.36 -25.40
N GLY A 147 -9.54 -2.39 -26.26
CA GLY A 147 -9.47 -3.33 -27.37
C GLY A 147 -9.45 -4.79 -26.94
N GLU A 148 -8.67 -5.12 -25.89
CA GLU A 148 -8.69 -6.47 -25.30
C GLU A 148 -10.07 -6.83 -24.75
N PHE A 149 -10.73 -5.88 -24.05
CA PHE A 149 -12.08 -6.10 -23.55
C PHE A 149 -13.09 -6.32 -24.67
N GLU A 150 -13.04 -5.54 -25.75
CA GLU A 150 -13.93 -5.68 -26.90
C GLU A 150 -13.79 -7.03 -27.61
N ASN A 151 -12.61 -7.61 -27.61
CA ASN A 151 -12.32 -8.92 -28.18
C ASN A 151 -12.69 -10.11 -27.26
N LEU A 152 -13.14 -9.86 -26.02
CA LEU A 152 -13.61 -10.94 -25.13
C LEU A 152 -14.97 -11.48 -25.59
N SER A 153 -15.19 -12.76 -25.32
CA SER A 153 -16.54 -13.36 -25.47
C SER A 153 -17.55 -12.69 -24.51
N PRO A 154 -18.86 -12.71 -24.80
CA PRO A 154 -19.88 -12.12 -23.96
C PRO A 154 -19.83 -12.61 -22.50
N PHE A 155 -19.53 -13.89 -22.30
CA PHE A 155 -19.37 -14.50 -20.98
C PHE A 155 -18.16 -13.90 -20.23
N ARG A 156 -17.00 -13.82 -20.87
CA ARG A 156 -15.80 -13.23 -20.27
C ARG A 156 -15.96 -11.73 -19.98
N LYS A 157 -16.66 -10.98 -20.85
CA LYS A 157 -17.03 -9.58 -20.58
C LYS A 157 -17.85 -9.44 -19.29
N ARG A 158 -18.83 -10.33 -19.10
CA ARG A 158 -19.64 -10.35 -17.86
C ARG A 158 -18.80 -10.66 -16.63
N LEU A 159 -17.95 -11.69 -16.70
CA LEU A 159 -17.04 -12.04 -15.59
C LEU A 159 -16.09 -10.90 -15.26
N TYR A 160 -15.50 -10.25 -16.25
CA TYR A 160 -14.62 -9.11 -16.02
C TYR A 160 -15.35 -7.94 -15.36
N ARG A 161 -16.58 -7.61 -15.76
CA ARG A 161 -17.40 -6.58 -15.11
C ARG A 161 -17.72 -6.93 -13.66
N ILE A 162 -18.04 -8.18 -13.35
CA ILE A 162 -18.26 -8.67 -11.98
C ILE A 162 -16.97 -8.53 -11.17
N TYR A 163 -15.86 -9.03 -11.71
CA TYR A 163 -14.55 -8.94 -11.09
C TYR A 163 -14.15 -7.48 -10.75
N ARG A 164 -14.45 -6.54 -11.65
CA ARG A 164 -14.14 -5.10 -11.47
C ARG A 164 -15.20 -4.32 -10.71
N HIS A 165 -16.30 -4.96 -10.32
CA HIS A 165 -17.37 -4.28 -9.58
C HIS A 165 -16.86 -3.86 -8.18
N PRO A 166 -17.04 -2.59 -7.74
CA PRO A 166 -16.50 -2.13 -6.47
C PRO A 166 -16.88 -2.99 -5.27
N LEU A 167 -18.13 -3.45 -5.19
CA LEU A 167 -18.55 -4.34 -4.11
C LEU A 167 -17.77 -5.66 -4.12
N VAL A 168 -17.57 -6.28 -5.28
CA VAL A 168 -16.80 -7.53 -5.38
C VAL A 168 -15.34 -7.30 -5.02
N LEU A 169 -14.74 -6.21 -5.49
CA LEU A 169 -13.36 -5.87 -5.16
C LEU A 169 -13.17 -5.64 -3.65
N LEU A 170 -14.07 -4.92 -3.00
CA LEU A 170 -13.93 -4.56 -1.60
C LEU A 170 -14.32 -5.70 -0.65
N THR A 171 -15.34 -6.51 -0.98
CA THR A 171 -15.85 -7.55 -0.08
C THR A 171 -15.19 -8.91 -0.26
N VAL A 172 -14.82 -9.27 -1.49
CA VAL A 172 -14.21 -10.57 -1.83
C VAL A 172 -12.78 -10.41 -2.32
N GLY A 173 -12.56 -9.50 -3.27
CA GLY A 173 -11.27 -9.34 -3.94
C GLY A 173 -10.15 -8.91 -2.99
N ALA A 174 -10.36 -7.85 -2.21
CA ALA A 174 -9.35 -7.37 -1.27
C ALA A 174 -9.04 -8.38 -0.15
N PRO A 175 -10.03 -9.00 0.53
CA PRO A 175 -9.77 -10.07 1.49
C PRO A 175 -9.04 -11.27 0.87
N LEU A 176 -9.48 -11.76 -0.28
CA LEU A 176 -8.84 -12.88 -0.96
C LEU A 176 -7.40 -12.56 -1.33
N HIS A 177 -7.15 -11.39 -1.90
CA HIS A 177 -5.81 -10.94 -2.25
C HIS A 177 -4.92 -10.84 -1.01
N THR A 178 -5.40 -10.19 0.05
CA THR A 178 -4.60 -9.94 1.26
C THR A 178 -4.41 -11.21 2.10
N ILE A 179 -5.45 -12.05 2.25
CA ILE A 179 -5.41 -13.21 3.14
C ILE A 179 -4.80 -14.44 2.47
N VAL A 180 -4.98 -14.59 1.17
CA VAL A 180 -4.53 -15.78 0.44
C VAL A 180 -3.34 -15.45 -0.46
N ILE A 181 -3.53 -14.57 -1.46
CA ILE A 181 -2.54 -14.38 -2.55
C ILE A 181 -1.23 -13.77 -2.02
N GLN A 182 -1.31 -12.76 -1.15
CA GLN A 182 -0.10 -12.12 -0.60
C GLN A 182 0.65 -12.97 0.44
N ARG A 183 0.08 -14.06 0.91
CA ARG A 183 0.69 -14.94 1.94
C ARG A 183 1.20 -16.25 1.39
N TRP A 184 0.84 -16.58 0.18
CA TRP A 184 1.29 -17.79 -0.49
C TRP A 184 2.41 -17.44 -1.48
N PRO A 185 3.67 -17.87 -1.23
CA PRO A 185 4.80 -17.62 -2.11
C PRO A 185 4.70 -18.40 -3.42
#